data_453ae73fa679023e77d5df09b7314f9a
#
_entry.id   453ae73fa679023e77d5df09b7314f9a
#
_cell.length_a   1.000
_cell.length_b   1.000
_cell.length_c   1.000
_cell.angle_alpha   90.00
_cell.angle_beta   90.00
_cell.angle_gamma   90.00
#
_symmetry.space_group_name_H-M   'P 1'
#
loop_
_entity.id
_entity.type
_entity.pdbx_description
1 polymer ?
#
loop_
_entity_poly.entity_id
_entity_poly.type
_entity_poly.pdbx_seq_one_letter_code
_entity_poly.pdbx_strand_id
1 'polypeptide(L)'
;MEKKLQIDLQRVPKHVAIIMDGNGRWAKGKGMERIFGHKNALTAVRESIEGATKIGVSAISLYAFSTENWNRPKVEIDALMNLLISSLKKELPTFQENGVKVNAIGSIENLPKKAQVTLQNVILDTKKNDVITLTLALSYSSREEIVNAMKTISKKVVNKELDLENIDENTINNHLYTFNLPHVDLMIRTSGEQRISNFLLWQMAYAELYFTDILWPDFRQEHFYDAIIEYQNRERRFGKTSEQLTE
;
A
#
# COMPACT_ATOMS: atom_id res chain seq x y z
N MET A 1 -6.13 19.46 -21.34
CA MET A 1 -6.15 20.05 -19.98
C MET A 1 -5.44 19.07 -19.07
N GLU A 2 -4.46 19.50 -18.29
CA GLU A 2 -3.76 18.60 -17.36
C GLU A 2 -4.78 17.99 -16.38
N LYS A 3 -4.82 16.66 -16.24
CA LYS A 3 -5.76 15.95 -15.35
C LYS A 3 -5.71 16.46 -13.90
N LYS A 4 -4.53 16.88 -13.45
CA LYS A 4 -4.35 17.49 -12.12
C LYS A 4 -5.28 18.69 -11.87
N LEU A 5 -5.56 19.50 -12.88
CA LEU A 5 -6.44 20.67 -12.77
C LEU A 5 -7.93 20.31 -12.59
N GLN A 6 -8.29 19.04 -12.80
CA GLN A 6 -9.65 18.53 -12.60
C GLN A 6 -9.86 18.00 -11.18
N ILE A 7 -8.80 17.85 -10.39
CA ILE A 7 -8.85 17.30 -9.03
C ILE A 7 -9.19 18.40 -8.04
N ASP A 8 -10.25 18.20 -7.27
CA ASP A 8 -10.57 18.99 -6.09
C ASP A 8 -9.64 18.61 -4.93
N LEU A 9 -8.69 19.48 -4.59
CA LEU A 9 -7.69 19.23 -3.56
C LEU A 9 -8.28 19.13 -2.14
N GLN A 10 -9.53 19.55 -1.91
CA GLN A 10 -10.20 19.40 -0.63
C GLN A 10 -10.86 18.03 -0.45
N ARG A 11 -11.03 17.27 -1.54
CA ARG A 11 -11.71 15.97 -1.58
C ARG A 11 -10.79 14.83 -1.99
N VAL A 12 -9.47 14.97 -1.79
CA VAL A 12 -8.51 13.88 -2.08
C VAL A 12 -8.59 12.79 -1.00
N PRO A 13 -8.38 11.51 -1.37
CA PRO A 13 -8.26 10.43 -0.39
C PRO A 13 -7.04 10.67 0.51
N LYS A 14 -7.18 10.42 1.80
CA LYS A 14 -6.06 10.52 2.73
C LYS A 14 -5.08 9.37 2.57
N HIS A 15 -5.59 8.17 2.29
CA HIS A 15 -4.80 6.95 2.14
C HIS A 15 -5.21 6.19 0.87
N VAL A 16 -4.23 5.99 -0.01
CA VAL A 16 -4.39 5.20 -1.23
C VAL A 16 -3.60 3.89 -1.10
N ALA A 17 -4.28 2.75 -1.28
CA ALA A 17 -3.65 1.43 -1.32
C ALA A 17 -3.52 0.95 -2.77
N ILE A 18 -2.38 0.37 -3.16
CA ILE A 18 -2.15 -0.05 -4.56
C ILE A 18 -1.72 -1.52 -4.61
N ILE A 19 -2.44 -2.31 -5.39
CA ILE A 19 -2.05 -3.67 -5.78
C ILE A 19 -1.37 -3.58 -7.15
N MET A 20 -0.06 -3.70 -7.15
CA MET A 20 0.84 -3.53 -8.29
C MET A 20 0.90 -4.79 -9.17
N ASP A 21 -0.19 -5.07 -9.88
CA ASP A 21 -0.30 -6.28 -10.70
C ASP A 21 0.03 -6.04 -12.17
N GLY A 22 0.43 -7.11 -12.89
CA GLY A 22 0.71 -7.08 -14.33
C GLY A 22 2.18 -7.12 -14.70
N ASN A 23 3.14 -7.07 -13.76
CA ASN A 23 4.58 -7.08 -14.05
C ASN A 23 5.02 -8.25 -14.95
N GLY A 24 4.54 -9.47 -14.62
CA GLY A 24 4.87 -10.67 -15.39
C GLY A 24 4.22 -10.69 -16.78
N ARG A 25 2.98 -10.22 -16.91
CA ARG A 25 2.27 -10.13 -18.20
C ARG A 25 2.94 -9.10 -19.12
N TRP A 26 3.34 -7.97 -18.57
CA TRP A 26 4.07 -6.94 -19.29
C TRP A 26 5.41 -7.46 -19.85
N ALA A 27 6.21 -8.15 -19.03
CA ALA A 27 7.48 -8.73 -19.46
C ALA A 27 7.26 -9.78 -20.56
N LYS A 28 6.28 -10.69 -20.36
CA LYS A 28 5.92 -11.71 -21.35
C LYS A 28 5.48 -11.10 -22.69
N GLY A 29 4.68 -10.03 -22.65
CA GLY A 29 4.25 -9.31 -23.87
C GLY A 29 5.40 -8.69 -24.65
N LYS A 30 6.56 -8.47 -24.00
CA LYS A 30 7.80 -7.97 -24.63
C LYS A 30 8.85 -9.06 -24.89
N GLY A 31 8.49 -10.33 -24.72
CA GLY A 31 9.43 -11.47 -24.89
C GLY A 31 10.53 -11.51 -23.84
N MET A 32 10.33 -10.91 -22.65
CA MET A 32 11.30 -10.79 -21.57
C MET A 32 10.94 -11.71 -20.39
N GLU A 33 11.92 -12.02 -19.56
CA GLU A 33 11.71 -12.71 -18.29
C GLU A 33 10.93 -11.84 -17.30
N ARG A 34 10.16 -12.45 -16.40
CA ARG A 34 9.28 -11.78 -15.42
C ARG A 34 9.98 -10.71 -14.60
N ILE A 35 11.25 -10.92 -14.25
CA ILE A 35 12.05 -9.99 -13.45
C ILE A 35 12.22 -8.61 -14.13
N PHE A 36 12.21 -8.55 -15.46
CA PHE A 36 12.29 -7.28 -16.20
C PHE A 36 11.03 -6.43 -15.98
N GLY A 37 9.85 -7.06 -15.86
CA GLY A 37 8.63 -6.35 -15.48
C GLY A 37 8.77 -5.68 -14.12
N HIS A 38 9.30 -6.38 -13.12
CA HIS A 38 9.51 -5.83 -11.78
C HIS A 38 10.56 -4.70 -11.75
N LYS A 39 11.63 -4.79 -12.57
CA LYS A 39 12.61 -3.70 -12.69
C LYS A 39 11.99 -2.43 -13.30
N ASN A 40 11.12 -2.58 -14.29
CA ASN A 40 10.45 -1.45 -14.94
C ASN A 40 9.30 -0.87 -14.11
N ALA A 41 8.81 -1.62 -13.12
CA ALA A 41 7.76 -1.20 -12.20
C ALA A 41 8.16 -0.01 -11.30
N LEU A 42 9.45 0.25 -11.10
CA LEU A 42 9.95 1.32 -10.22
C LEU A 42 9.54 2.72 -10.70
N THR A 43 9.44 2.92 -12.01
CA THR A 43 8.94 4.19 -12.57
C THR A 43 7.49 4.45 -12.13
N ALA A 44 6.64 3.42 -12.18
CA ALA A 44 5.25 3.52 -11.73
C ALA A 44 5.15 3.82 -10.23
N VAL A 45 6.04 3.23 -9.41
CA VAL A 45 6.12 3.55 -7.97
C VAL A 45 6.44 5.03 -7.75
N ARG A 46 7.49 5.56 -8.39
CA ARG A 46 7.86 6.98 -8.27
C ARG A 46 6.72 7.89 -8.70
N GLU A 47 6.18 7.68 -9.88
CA GLU A 47 5.13 8.53 -10.44
C GLU A 47 3.85 8.49 -9.59
N SER A 48 3.54 7.34 -8.96
CA SER A 48 2.43 7.26 -8.02
C SER A 48 2.68 8.07 -6.74
N ILE A 49 3.89 7.98 -6.17
CA ILE A 49 4.28 8.75 -4.97
C ILE A 49 4.29 10.26 -5.29
N GLU A 50 4.91 10.64 -6.41
CA GLU A 50 4.94 12.05 -6.84
C GLU A 50 3.53 12.59 -7.11
N GLY A 51 2.69 11.80 -7.79
CA GLY A 51 1.30 12.17 -8.05
C GLY A 51 0.51 12.36 -6.76
N ALA A 52 0.64 11.43 -5.83
CA ALA A 52 0.00 11.46 -4.51
C ALA A 52 0.46 12.71 -3.71
N THR A 53 1.77 12.96 -3.65
CA THR A 53 2.35 14.11 -2.95
C THR A 53 1.85 15.44 -3.53
N LYS A 54 1.82 15.57 -4.87
CA LYS A 54 1.41 16.80 -5.56
C LYS A 54 -0.05 17.20 -5.34
N ILE A 55 -0.90 16.29 -4.88
CA ILE A 55 -2.32 16.55 -4.62
C ILE A 55 -2.69 16.44 -3.15
N GLY A 56 -1.72 16.19 -2.26
CA GLY A 56 -1.93 16.19 -0.80
C GLY A 56 -2.44 14.88 -0.20
N VAL A 57 -2.26 13.74 -0.88
CA VAL A 57 -2.46 12.41 -0.28
C VAL A 57 -1.44 12.20 0.83
N SER A 58 -1.88 11.81 2.03
CA SER A 58 -1.01 11.71 3.20
C SER A 58 -0.36 10.33 3.37
N ALA A 59 -0.96 9.27 2.81
CA ALA A 59 -0.45 7.91 2.90
C ALA A 59 -0.67 7.13 1.60
N ILE A 60 0.33 6.32 1.22
CA ILE A 60 0.25 5.37 0.13
C ILE A 60 0.77 4.01 0.61
N SER A 61 -0.01 2.95 0.42
CA SER A 61 0.41 1.59 0.76
C SER A 61 0.54 0.74 -0.50
N LEU A 62 1.71 0.15 -0.71
CA LEU A 62 2.02 -0.67 -1.87
C LEU A 62 2.08 -2.15 -1.49
N TYR A 63 1.31 -3.00 -2.19
CA TYR A 63 1.39 -4.45 -2.01
C TYR A 63 2.60 -5.01 -2.75
N ALA A 64 3.76 -4.97 -2.09
CA ALA A 64 5.04 -5.28 -2.73
C ALA A 64 5.36 -6.78 -2.72
N PHE A 65 5.00 -7.53 -1.65
CA PHE A 65 5.22 -8.96 -1.56
C PHE A 65 4.24 -9.61 -0.59
N SER A 66 3.36 -10.48 -1.09
CA SER A 66 2.38 -11.20 -0.26
C SER A 66 2.97 -12.48 0.35
N THR A 67 2.33 -13.01 1.40
CA THR A 67 2.71 -14.33 1.97
C THR A 67 2.58 -15.44 0.95
N GLU A 68 1.59 -15.38 0.05
CA GLU A 68 1.40 -16.36 -1.01
C GLU A 68 2.55 -16.33 -2.04
N ASN A 69 3.28 -15.23 -2.16
CA ASN A 69 4.42 -15.13 -3.09
C ASN A 69 5.61 -15.99 -2.67
N TRP A 70 5.69 -16.45 -1.43
CA TRP A 70 6.70 -17.42 -1.01
C TRP A 70 6.58 -18.78 -1.73
N ASN A 71 5.43 -19.09 -2.33
CA ASN A 71 5.23 -20.29 -3.15
C ASN A 71 5.82 -20.17 -4.58
N ARG A 72 6.41 -19.02 -4.94
CA ARG A 72 7.06 -18.81 -6.23
C ARG A 72 8.41 -19.56 -6.28
N PRO A 73 8.96 -19.80 -7.50
CA PRO A 73 10.30 -20.36 -7.63
C PRO A 73 11.33 -19.52 -6.86
N LYS A 74 12.24 -20.20 -6.15
CA LYS A 74 13.26 -19.53 -5.31
C LYS A 74 14.08 -18.49 -6.07
N VAL A 75 14.43 -18.76 -7.32
CA VAL A 75 15.17 -17.83 -8.17
C VAL A 75 14.41 -16.49 -8.36
N GLU A 76 13.08 -16.56 -8.54
CA GLU A 76 12.23 -15.35 -8.65
C GLU A 76 12.20 -14.60 -7.31
N ILE A 77 12.03 -15.32 -6.19
CA ILE A 77 12.02 -14.71 -4.84
C ILE A 77 13.35 -14.00 -4.56
N ASP A 78 14.47 -14.68 -4.79
CA ASP A 78 15.80 -14.11 -4.54
C ASP A 78 16.03 -12.85 -5.42
N ALA A 79 15.59 -12.87 -6.67
CA ALA A 79 15.65 -11.73 -7.57
C ALA A 79 14.79 -10.55 -7.08
N LEU A 80 13.57 -10.81 -6.59
CA LEU A 80 12.68 -9.80 -6.02
C LEU A 80 13.26 -9.18 -4.74
N MET A 81 13.84 -9.98 -3.85
CA MET A 81 14.48 -9.49 -2.63
C MET A 81 15.72 -8.62 -2.94
N ASN A 82 16.53 -9.02 -3.91
CA ASN A 82 17.66 -8.21 -4.37
C ASN A 82 17.20 -6.90 -5.02
N LEU A 83 16.12 -6.93 -5.80
CA LEU A 83 15.52 -5.73 -6.38
C LEU A 83 15.01 -4.79 -5.29
N LEU A 84 14.29 -5.30 -4.28
CA LEU A 84 13.84 -4.51 -3.12
C LEU A 84 15.01 -3.79 -2.46
N ILE A 85 16.09 -4.53 -2.11
CA ILE A 85 17.27 -3.97 -1.46
C ILE A 85 17.92 -2.86 -2.32
N SER A 86 18.11 -3.13 -3.61
CA SER A 86 18.75 -2.16 -4.52
C SER A 86 17.90 -0.91 -4.73
N SER A 87 16.58 -1.09 -4.84
CA SER A 87 15.62 0.01 -5.02
C SER A 87 15.56 0.91 -3.78
N LEU A 88 15.44 0.33 -2.58
CA LEU A 88 15.42 1.09 -1.34
C LEU A 88 16.66 1.99 -1.20
N LYS A 89 17.84 1.43 -1.47
CA LYS A 89 19.10 2.20 -1.42
C LYS A 89 19.16 3.32 -2.47
N LYS A 90 18.69 3.03 -3.68
CA LYS A 90 18.71 3.99 -4.79
C LYS A 90 17.73 5.13 -4.58
N GLU A 91 16.55 4.84 -4.02
CA GLU A 91 15.47 5.82 -3.83
C GLU A 91 15.61 6.65 -2.54
N LEU A 92 16.46 6.24 -1.60
CA LEU A 92 16.60 6.92 -0.31
C LEU A 92 16.86 8.44 -0.43
N PRO A 93 17.77 8.92 -1.31
CA PRO A 93 17.95 10.37 -1.50
C PRO A 93 16.66 11.06 -1.96
N THR A 94 15.96 10.47 -2.92
CA THR A 94 14.69 10.99 -3.44
C THR A 94 13.60 11.02 -2.36
N PHE A 95 13.56 10.00 -1.48
CA PHE A 95 12.63 9.99 -0.35
C PHE A 95 12.90 11.12 0.63
N GLN A 96 14.17 11.40 0.92
CA GLN A 96 14.57 12.50 1.81
C GLN A 96 14.24 13.86 1.20
N GLU A 97 14.61 14.08 -0.08
CA GLU A 97 14.36 15.34 -0.79
C GLU A 97 12.86 15.68 -0.90
N ASN A 98 12.00 14.66 -1.05
CA ASN A 98 10.56 14.83 -1.20
C ASN A 98 9.78 14.64 0.10
N GLY A 99 10.44 14.53 1.24
CA GLY A 99 9.77 14.38 2.54
C GLY A 99 8.97 13.08 2.68
N VAL A 100 9.36 11.99 1.97
CA VAL A 100 8.69 10.69 2.01
C VAL A 100 9.16 9.91 3.24
N LYS A 101 8.23 9.62 4.16
CA LYS A 101 8.46 8.73 5.30
C LYS A 101 8.20 7.30 4.88
N VAL A 102 9.23 6.44 4.93
CA VAL A 102 9.07 5.02 4.62
C VAL A 102 8.63 4.26 5.86
N ASN A 103 7.65 3.38 5.67
CA ASN A 103 7.13 2.42 6.65
C ASN A 103 7.04 1.03 6.01
N ALA A 104 6.96 -0.02 6.83
CA ALA A 104 6.73 -1.38 6.34
C ALA A 104 5.77 -2.13 7.25
N ILE A 105 4.93 -2.98 6.65
CA ILE A 105 3.98 -3.85 7.34
C ILE A 105 4.13 -5.29 6.83
N GLY A 106 3.75 -6.26 7.67
CA GLY A 106 3.80 -7.69 7.40
C GLY A 106 4.87 -8.39 8.25
N SER A 107 5.11 -9.67 7.96
CA SER A 107 6.06 -10.52 8.67
C SER A 107 7.49 -10.28 8.18
N ILE A 108 8.05 -9.12 8.56
CA ILE A 108 9.37 -8.62 8.10
C ILE A 108 10.49 -9.57 8.49
N GLU A 109 10.35 -10.29 9.60
CA GLU A 109 11.29 -11.31 10.09
C GLU A 109 11.48 -12.48 9.12
N ASN A 110 10.50 -12.73 8.23
CA ASN A 110 10.58 -13.77 7.19
C ASN A 110 11.44 -13.35 5.98
N LEU A 111 11.77 -12.07 5.85
CA LEU A 111 12.62 -11.57 4.77
C LEU A 111 14.09 -11.99 5.00
N PRO A 112 14.91 -12.11 3.95
CA PRO A 112 16.35 -12.30 4.09
C PRO A 112 16.97 -11.20 4.98
N LYS A 113 17.92 -11.55 5.84
CA LYS A 113 18.50 -10.63 6.83
C LYS A 113 19.01 -9.32 6.23
N LYS A 114 19.62 -9.40 5.03
CA LYS A 114 20.08 -8.22 4.29
C LYS A 114 18.94 -7.26 3.90
N ALA A 115 17.76 -7.80 3.54
CA ALA A 115 16.58 -7.00 3.25
C ALA A 115 16.04 -6.34 4.51
N GLN A 116 15.94 -7.09 5.63
CA GLN A 116 15.51 -6.56 6.92
C GLN A 116 16.36 -5.36 7.34
N VAL A 117 17.69 -5.51 7.33
CA VAL A 117 18.63 -4.44 7.72
C VAL A 117 18.53 -3.23 6.79
N THR A 118 18.47 -3.45 5.47
CA THR A 118 18.33 -2.34 4.53
C THR A 118 17.02 -1.57 4.74
N LEU A 119 15.92 -2.29 4.90
CA LEU A 119 14.60 -1.70 5.14
C LEU A 119 14.58 -0.89 6.44
N GLN A 120 15.10 -1.45 7.52
CA GLN A 120 15.17 -0.79 8.81
C GLN A 120 16.00 0.51 8.76
N ASN A 121 17.14 0.51 8.06
CA ASN A 121 17.94 1.71 7.88
C ASN A 121 17.16 2.80 7.12
N VAL A 122 16.49 2.45 6.02
CA VAL A 122 15.69 3.41 5.25
C VAL A 122 14.53 3.98 6.09
N ILE A 123 13.85 3.15 6.89
CA ILE A 123 12.81 3.60 7.82
C ILE A 123 13.37 4.59 8.84
N LEU A 124 14.54 4.29 9.42
CA LEU A 124 15.19 5.17 10.39
C LEU A 124 15.67 6.49 9.77
N ASP A 125 16.24 6.42 8.57
CA ASP A 125 16.77 7.59 7.85
C ASP A 125 15.63 8.54 7.44
N THR A 126 14.44 8.01 7.11
CA THR A 126 13.28 8.79 6.67
C THR A 126 12.27 9.10 7.78
N LYS A 127 12.53 8.71 9.04
CA LYS A 127 11.57 8.82 10.16
C LYS A 127 11.07 10.24 10.46
N LYS A 128 11.87 11.26 10.10
CA LYS A 128 11.54 12.68 10.33
C LYS A 128 10.77 13.31 9.18
N ASN A 129 10.63 12.61 8.07
CA ASN A 129 9.87 13.09 6.92
C ASN A 129 8.36 13.04 7.24
N ASP A 130 7.61 14.01 6.74
CA ASP A 130 6.20 14.25 7.14
C ASP A 130 5.27 14.65 5.98
N VAL A 131 5.78 14.69 4.74
CA VAL A 131 4.96 15.07 3.57
C VAL A 131 4.01 13.94 3.18
N ILE A 132 4.52 12.70 3.06
CA ILE A 132 3.72 11.52 2.73
C ILE A 132 4.33 10.28 3.38
N THR A 133 3.49 9.38 3.86
CA THR A 133 3.94 8.07 4.34
C THR A 133 3.81 7.00 3.25
N LEU A 134 4.94 6.44 2.82
CA LEU A 134 5.01 5.27 1.94
C LEU A 134 5.10 4.00 2.77
N THR A 135 4.07 3.17 2.75
CA THR A 135 4.05 1.87 3.43
C THR A 135 4.24 0.73 2.44
N LEU A 136 5.26 -0.09 2.67
CA LEU A 136 5.53 -1.29 1.88
C LEU A 136 4.95 -2.52 2.61
N ALA A 137 3.95 -3.17 2.03
CA ALA A 137 3.43 -4.44 2.51
C ALA A 137 4.33 -5.58 1.99
N LEU A 138 5.11 -6.17 2.89
CA LEU A 138 6.16 -7.15 2.61
C LEU A 138 5.94 -8.41 3.43
N SER A 139 5.92 -9.58 2.77
CA SER A 139 5.51 -10.84 3.42
C SER A 139 4.19 -10.63 4.18
N TYR A 140 3.26 -9.93 3.53
CA TYR A 140 2.03 -9.45 4.14
C TYR A 140 0.82 -10.27 3.71
N SER A 141 -0.07 -10.49 4.65
CA SER A 141 -1.39 -11.09 4.45
C SER A 141 -2.34 -10.51 5.51
N SER A 142 -3.49 -9.97 5.08
CA SER A 142 -4.44 -9.38 6.03
C SER A 142 -5.03 -10.39 7.00
N ARG A 143 -5.26 -11.64 6.56
CA ARG A 143 -5.72 -12.71 7.46
C ARG A 143 -4.69 -13.01 8.54
N GLU A 144 -3.40 -13.04 8.20
CA GLU A 144 -2.32 -13.23 9.17
C GLU A 144 -2.21 -12.06 10.14
N GLU A 145 -2.30 -10.83 9.64
CA GLU A 145 -2.32 -9.60 10.45
C GLU A 145 -3.43 -9.66 11.50
N ILE A 146 -4.67 -9.98 11.09
CA ILE A 146 -5.84 -10.08 11.99
C ILE A 146 -5.59 -11.17 13.05
N VAL A 147 -5.09 -12.34 12.66
CA VAL A 147 -4.75 -13.42 13.61
C VAL A 147 -3.68 -12.96 14.60
N ASN A 148 -2.67 -12.22 14.16
CA ASN A 148 -1.62 -11.69 15.04
C ASN A 148 -2.15 -10.60 15.99
N ALA A 149 -3.05 -9.74 15.54
CA ALA A 149 -3.76 -8.77 16.38
C ALA A 149 -4.57 -9.50 17.46
N MET A 150 -5.37 -10.51 17.07
CA MET A 150 -6.14 -11.31 18.05
C MET A 150 -5.25 -11.99 19.08
N LYS A 151 -4.13 -12.60 18.66
CA LYS A 151 -3.17 -13.23 19.62
C LYS A 151 -2.61 -12.20 20.61
N THR A 152 -2.30 -11.00 20.14
CA THR A 152 -1.76 -9.92 20.98
C THR A 152 -2.80 -9.41 21.95
N ILE A 153 -4.03 -9.17 21.50
CA ILE A 153 -5.17 -8.77 22.35
C ILE A 153 -5.45 -9.85 23.41
N SER A 154 -5.52 -11.13 22.98
CA SER A 154 -5.77 -12.25 23.92
C SER A 154 -4.70 -12.34 25.01
N LYS A 155 -3.42 -12.14 24.68
CA LYS A 155 -2.33 -12.11 25.67
C LYS A 155 -2.52 -10.97 26.68
N LYS A 156 -2.92 -9.77 26.21
CA LYS A 156 -3.20 -8.63 27.11
C LYS A 156 -4.38 -8.93 28.07
N VAL A 157 -5.42 -9.60 27.58
CA VAL A 157 -6.56 -10.01 28.44
C VAL A 157 -6.10 -11.03 29.49
N VAL A 158 -5.35 -12.06 29.08
CA VAL A 158 -4.81 -13.06 30.02
C VAL A 158 -3.90 -12.41 31.09
N ASN A 159 -3.09 -11.44 30.69
CA ASN A 159 -2.21 -10.69 31.58
C ASN A 159 -2.93 -9.62 32.42
N LYS A 160 -4.25 -9.44 32.27
CA LYS A 160 -5.06 -8.39 32.91
C LYS A 160 -4.62 -6.95 32.56
N GLU A 161 -4.00 -6.76 31.37
CA GLU A 161 -3.64 -5.45 30.80
C GLU A 161 -4.79 -4.84 30.01
N LEU A 162 -5.80 -5.65 29.68
CA LEU A 162 -7.01 -5.26 28.94
C LEU A 162 -8.20 -6.11 29.45
N ASP A 163 -9.31 -5.46 29.77
CA ASP A 163 -10.54 -6.15 30.10
C ASP A 163 -11.28 -6.62 28.83
N LEU A 164 -11.83 -7.83 28.88
CA LEU A 164 -12.55 -8.43 27.76
C LEU A 164 -13.70 -7.53 27.26
N GLU A 165 -14.43 -6.92 28.18
CA GLU A 165 -15.57 -6.04 27.90
C GLU A 165 -15.18 -4.73 27.21
N ASN A 166 -13.89 -4.35 27.23
CA ASN A 166 -13.36 -3.15 26.60
C ASN A 166 -12.77 -3.42 25.20
N ILE A 167 -12.96 -4.63 24.65
CA ILE A 167 -12.54 -4.95 23.28
C ILE A 167 -13.58 -4.39 22.31
N ASP A 168 -13.18 -3.40 21.52
CA ASP A 168 -13.97 -2.74 20.48
C ASP A 168 -13.20 -2.68 19.15
N GLU A 169 -13.78 -2.03 18.15
CA GLU A 169 -13.13 -1.83 16.84
C GLU A 169 -11.81 -1.03 16.96
N ASN A 170 -11.74 -0.05 17.87
CA ASN A 170 -10.52 0.72 18.11
C ASN A 170 -9.42 -0.15 18.71
N THR A 171 -9.80 -1.08 19.59
CA THR A 171 -8.87 -2.07 20.15
C THR A 171 -8.24 -2.88 19.01
N ILE A 172 -9.04 -3.36 18.05
CA ILE A 172 -8.51 -4.10 16.91
C ILE A 172 -7.62 -3.18 16.04
N ASN A 173 -8.10 -1.99 15.66
CA ASN A 173 -7.36 -1.01 14.88
C ASN A 173 -5.95 -0.74 15.46
N ASN A 174 -5.87 -0.57 16.80
CA ASN A 174 -4.63 -0.30 17.51
C ASN A 174 -3.66 -1.48 17.58
N HIS A 175 -4.09 -2.67 17.18
CA HIS A 175 -3.25 -3.88 17.15
C HIS A 175 -2.95 -4.36 15.72
N LEU A 176 -3.49 -3.69 14.70
CA LEU A 176 -3.11 -3.92 13.30
C LEU A 176 -1.76 -3.25 12.98
N TYR A 177 -1.08 -3.75 11.96
CA TYR A 177 0.20 -3.17 11.51
C TYR A 177 0.06 -1.72 11.00
N THR A 178 -1.15 -1.31 10.66
CA THR A 178 -1.50 0.00 10.11
C THR A 178 -2.01 1.00 11.16
N PHE A 179 -1.87 0.71 12.45
CA PHE A 179 -2.43 1.52 13.55
C PHE A 179 -2.06 3.01 13.51
N ASN A 180 -0.95 3.37 12.86
CA ASN A 180 -0.47 4.76 12.70
C ASN A 180 -0.89 5.40 11.37
N LEU A 181 -1.68 4.70 10.54
CA LEU A 181 -2.11 5.19 9.23
C LEU A 181 -3.60 5.54 9.26
N PRO A 182 -4.06 6.48 8.47
CA PRO A 182 -5.48 6.67 8.24
C PRO A 182 -6.08 5.41 7.59
N HIS A 183 -7.40 5.21 7.74
CA HIS A 183 -8.11 4.17 7.00
C HIS A 183 -7.91 4.35 5.50
N VAL A 184 -7.96 3.25 4.75
CA VAL A 184 -7.85 3.30 3.29
C VAL A 184 -9.11 3.90 2.71
N ASP A 185 -8.98 4.98 1.94
CA ASP A 185 -10.08 5.63 1.24
C ASP A 185 -10.27 5.07 -0.17
N LEU A 186 -9.15 4.78 -0.85
CA LEU A 186 -9.13 4.30 -2.24
C LEU A 186 -8.14 3.14 -2.38
N MET A 187 -8.60 2.04 -2.97
CA MET A 187 -7.73 0.96 -3.43
C MET A 187 -7.67 0.95 -4.95
N ILE A 188 -6.46 0.96 -5.51
CA ILE A 188 -6.20 0.85 -6.94
C ILE A 188 -5.61 -0.53 -7.22
N ARG A 189 -6.15 -1.24 -8.21
CA ARG A 189 -5.53 -2.45 -8.73
C ARG A 189 -5.37 -2.38 -10.23
N THR A 190 -4.15 -2.63 -10.69
CA THR A 190 -3.77 -2.66 -12.09
C THR A 190 -3.98 -4.04 -12.72
N SER A 191 -3.98 -4.10 -14.07
CA SER A 191 -3.97 -5.31 -14.88
C SER A 191 -5.30 -6.05 -15.06
N GLY A 192 -6.46 -5.38 -14.83
CA GLY A 192 -7.79 -5.91 -15.12
C GLY A 192 -8.33 -6.94 -14.11
N GLU A 193 -7.57 -7.27 -13.08
CA GLU A 193 -8.00 -8.23 -12.05
C GLU A 193 -8.87 -7.55 -10.99
N GLN A 194 -10.10 -8.06 -10.78
CA GLN A 194 -11.10 -7.48 -9.89
C GLN A 194 -11.22 -8.26 -8.57
N ARG A 195 -10.16 -8.27 -7.78
CA ARG A 195 -10.10 -8.87 -6.44
C ARG A 195 -9.06 -8.15 -5.59
N ILE A 196 -9.18 -8.22 -4.27
CA ILE A 196 -8.28 -7.54 -3.32
C ILE A 196 -7.14 -8.44 -2.82
N SER A 197 -7.16 -9.73 -3.14
CA SER A 197 -6.07 -10.68 -2.90
C SER A 197 -5.52 -10.65 -1.47
N ASN A 198 -6.39 -10.65 -0.47
CA ASN A 198 -6.00 -10.67 0.94
C ASN A 198 -5.17 -9.44 1.39
N PHE A 199 -5.36 -8.30 0.70
CA PHE A 199 -4.70 -7.04 1.03
C PHE A 199 -5.62 -6.18 1.89
N LEU A 200 -5.16 -5.73 3.05
CA LEU A 200 -5.79 -4.74 3.94
C LEU A 200 -7.30 -4.92 4.17
N LEU A 201 -7.78 -6.17 4.40
CA LEU A 201 -9.22 -6.50 4.51
C LEU A 201 -9.97 -5.62 5.51
N TRP A 202 -9.42 -5.44 6.71
CA TRP A 202 -10.03 -4.65 7.75
C TRP A 202 -10.01 -3.16 7.41
N GLN A 203 -8.87 -2.67 6.93
CA GLN A 203 -8.66 -1.25 6.65
C GLN A 203 -9.45 -0.75 5.45
N MET A 204 -9.85 -1.65 4.54
CA MET A 204 -10.57 -1.35 3.30
C MET A 204 -12.09 -1.54 3.41
N ALA A 205 -12.64 -1.77 4.60
CA ALA A 205 -14.07 -2.05 4.77
C ALA A 205 -15.00 -1.03 4.10
N TYR A 206 -14.59 0.24 4.02
CA TYR A 206 -15.31 1.33 3.37
C TYR A 206 -14.51 2.04 2.28
N ALA A 207 -13.45 1.39 1.77
CA ALA A 207 -12.65 1.97 0.69
C ALA A 207 -13.38 1.88 -0.66
N GLU A 208 -13.22 2.91 -1.48
CA GLU A 208 -13.57 2.83 -2.89
C GLU A 208 -12.56 1.95 -3.64
N LEU A 209 -13.05 1.12 -4.57
CA LEU A 209 -12.22 0.21 -5.35
C LEU A 209 -12.13 0.70 -6.80
N TYR A 210 -10.92 0.91 -7.29
CA TYR A 210 -10.65 1.27 -8.67
C TYR A 210 -9.82 0.18 -9.36
N PHE A 211 -10.35 -0.38 -10.45
CA PHE A 211 -9.68 -1.41 -11.25
C PHE A 211 -9.35 -0.84 -12.63
N THR A 212 -8.14 -1.09 -13.12
CA THR A 212 -7.71 -0.65 -14.45
C THR A 212 -6.98 -1.77 -15.19
N ASP A 213 -7.18 -1.84 -16.52
CA ASP A 213 -6.52 -2.82 -17.39
C ASP A 213 -5.04 -2.52 -17.61
N ILE A 214 -4.57 -1.33 -17.25
CA ILE A 214 -3.18 -0.91 -17.40
C ILE A 214 -2.28 -1.84 -16.58
N LEU A 215 -1.25 -2.38 -17.19
CA LEU A 215 -0.24 -3.18 -16.49
C LEU A 215 0.66 -2.27 -15.66
N TRP A 216 1.03 -2.71 -14.44
CA TRP A 216 1.75 -1.86 -13.51
C TRP A 216 3.00 -1.16 -14.08
N PRO A 217 3.90 -1.80 -14.87
CA PRO A 217 5.05 -1.09 -15.44
C PRO A 217 4.72 0.08 -16.37
N ASP A 218 3.49 0.12 -16.90
CA ASP A 218 3.00 1.21 -17.76
C ASP A 218 2.10 2.21 -17.01
N PHE A 219 1.85 1.99 -15.71
CA PHE A 219 1.09 2.92 -14.88
C PHE A 219 1.89 4.21 -14.66
N ARG A 220 1.24 5.36 -14.83
CA ARG A 220 1.85 6.70 -14.74
C ARG A 220 1.02 7.61 -13.84
N GLN A 221 1.58 8.75 -13.48
CA GLN A 221 0.92 9.78 -12.69
C GLN A 221 -0.46 10.18 -13.23
N GLU A 222 -0.63 10.24 -14.54
CA GLU A 222 -1.93 10.54 -15.16
C GLU A 222 -2.99 9.48 -14.88
N HIS A 223 -2.60 8.19 -14.83
CA HIS A 223 -3.50 7.09 -14.49
C HIS A 223 -3.85 7.08 -12.99
N PHE A 224 -2.91 7.52 -12.16
CA PHE A 224 -3.18 7.76 -10.75
C PHE A 224 -4.25 8.86 -10.60
N TYR A 225 -4.13 9.94 -11.35
CA TYR A 225 -5.13 11.01 -11.35
C TYR A 225 -6.50 10.58 -11.88
N ASP A 226 -6.57 9.67 -12.86
CA ASP A 226 -7.85 9.09 -13.30
C ASP A 226 -8.56 8.40 -12.13
N ALA A 227 -7.83 7.61 -11.33
CA ALA A 227 -8.38 6.94 -10.16
C ALA A 227 -8.87 7.94 -9.09
N ILE A 228 -8.17 9.06 -8.90
CA ILE A 228 -8.57 10.11 -7.96
C ILE A 228 -9.83 10.84 -8.45
N ILE A 229 -9.88 11.19 -9.75
CA ILE A 229 -11.06 11.84 -10.35
C ILE A 229 -12.29 10.93 -10.23
N GLU A 230 -12.14 9.64 -10.52
CA GLU A 230 -13.24 8.67 -10.37
C GLU A 230 -13.68 8.54 -8.89
N TYR A 231 -12.73 8.47 -7.94
CA TYR A 231 -13.03 8.49 -6.51
C TYR A 231 -13.86 9.72 -6.13
N GLN A 232 -13.51 10.90 -6.61
CA GLN A 232 -14.22 12.14 -6.30
C GLN A 232 -15.63 12.23 -6.90
N ASN A 233 -15.88 11.50 -7.99
CA ASN A 233 -17.20 11.40 -8.61
C ASN A 233 -18.14 10.44 -7.88
N ARG A 234 -17.65 9.65 -6.91
CA ARG A 234 -18.47 8.73 -6.13
C ARG A 234 -19.03 9.39 -4.88
N GLU A 235 -20.26 9.02 -4.54
CA GLU A 235 -20.90 9.43 -3.30
C GLU A 235 -20.55 8.41 -2.19
N ARG A 236 -19.81 8.83 -1.18
CA ARG A 236 -19.41 7.99 -0.04
C ARG A 236 -20.44 8.13 1.08
N ARG A 237 -21.29 7.13 1.24
CA ARG A 237 -22.46 7.19 2.14
C ARG A 237 -22.21 6.67 3.54
N PHE A 238 -21.25 5.77 3.75
CA PHE A 238 -20.95 5.15 5.05
C PHE A 238 -22.20 4.62 5.77
N GLY A 239 -23.14 3.99 5.00
CA GLY A 239 -24.41 3.48 5.51
C GLY A 239 -25.55 4.51 5.62
N LYS A 240 -25.32 5.79 5.31
CA LYS A 240 -26.36 6.82 5.24
C LYS A 240 -27.09 6.82 3.88
N THR A 241 -28.26 7.46 3.82
CA THR A 241 -28.91 7.79 2.53
C THR A 241 -28.32 9.07 1.93
N SER A 242 -28.54 9.31 0.63
CA SER A 242 -28.04 10.52 -0.05
C SER A 242 -28.57 11.80 0.60
N GLU A 243 -29.83 11.80 1.05
CA GLU A 243 -30.48 12.93 1.71
C GLU A 243 -29.80 13.29 3.05
N GLN A 244 -29.28 12.28 3.78
CA GLN A 244 -28.60 12.48 5.07
C GLN A 244 -27.15 13.00 4.92
N LEU A 245 -26.63 13.11 3.70
CA LEU A 245 -25.29 13.70 3.44
C LEU A 245 -25.35 15.21 3.19
N THR A 246 -26.55 15.76 2.94
CA THR A 246 -26.76 17.18 2.62
C THR A 246 -27.18 18.00 3.84
N GLU A 247 -27.34 17.38 5.00
CA GLU A 247 -27.54 18.01 6.30
C GLU A 247 -26.19 18.15 7.07
#